data_9903f02fa055598f27c0744a81bc5653
#
_entry.id   9903f02fa055598f27c0744a81bc5653
#
_cell.length_a   1.000
_cell.length_b   1.000
_cell.length_c   1.000
_cell.angle_alpha   90.00
_cell.angle_beta   90.00
_cell.angle_gamma   90.00
#
_symmetry.space_group_name_H-M   'P 1'
#
loop_
_entity.id
_entity.type
_entity.pdbx_description
1 polymer ?
#
loop_
_entity_poly.entity_id
_entity_poly.type
_entity_poly.pdbx_seq_one_letter_code
_entity_poly.pdbx_strand_id
1 'polypeptide(L)'
;MNAQKFTQKSLEAIQDAQNTAIANQNMNIEQEHLFLALLKQDNGLIKQLLKKMSIPVEQLTISVEELIKGLPKVSGSGRKPDTVYLTQNVDMALVEAEEQAKRMSDEFVSVEHIVIALLEMPNASMMKVLKQYGIEKLKFMTTLASVRGNTKVTSQNPEETYDVLVKYGQDLTDLAQNNKLDPVIGRDNEIRNIIRILSRKTKNNPVVIGEPGVGKTAIAEGLALRIIRGDVPTSLKDKHIFSLDMGSLVAGAKYRGEFEERFKAVLKEIKSSEGKIILFIDEIHNIVGAGKSDGAMDAGNLLKPMLARGEIDCIGATTLNEYRQYIEKDKALERRFQPVLVNEPTVEDTISILRGLKERYEVFHGVKIQDQAIISAAVLSNRYITDRFLPDKAIDLVDEACAMIRTEIDSMPTELDEISRQIMRLEIEETALKKEDDKLSKEHLKEIQKEIAELRDKFGGMKAQWENEKFAISRVKKLREELEYVNGEIEKAEREYDLSKAAELKYGKLPNLQKQIEEEEKIAEEAKSEKSLLRNKVTEEEIAKIIGRWTGIPVSKLMESEREKLLHMEDTLHKRVIGQDEAVKKVSEAILRSRAGIQNPDQPLGS
;
A
#
# COMPACT_ATOMS: atom_id res chain seq x y z
N MET A 1 -24.04 39.28 -3.92
CA MET A 1 -23.72 37.88 -3.53
C MET A 1 -24.22 37.58 -2.11
N ASN A 2 -25.02 36.55 -1.90
CA ASN A 2 -25.41 36.11 -0.57
C ASN A 2 -24.55 34.92 -0.14
N ALA A 3 -23.52 35.16 0.67
CA ALA A 3 -22.55 34.14 1.10
C ALA A 3 -23.18 32.90 1.76
N GLN A 4 -24.38 33.03 2.34
CA GLN A 4 -25.10 31.91 2.97
C GLN A 4 -25.60 30.86 1.96
N LYS A 5 -25.63 31.16 0.67
CA LYS A 5 -26.05 30.25 -0.38
C LYS A 5 -24.90 29.48 -1.02
N PHE A 6 -23.66 29.76 -0.65
CA PHE A 6 -22.48 29.12 -1.21
C PHE A 6 -21.97 28.01 -0.29
N THR A 7 -21.46 26.94 -0.87
CA THR A 7 -20.78 25.88 -0.11
C THR A 7 -19.48 26.42 0.50
N GLN A 8 -18.97 25.73 1.52
CA GLN A 8 -17.73 26.15 2.18
C GLN A 8 -16.56 26.21 1.19
N LYS A 9 -16.41 25.22 0.31
CA LYS A 9 -15.37 25.19 -0.72
C LYS A 9 -15.52 26.28 -1.78
N SER A 10 -16.74 26.64 -2.11
CA SER A 10 -16.99 27.79 -3.02
C SER A 10 -16.56 29.11 -2.38
N LEU A 11 -16.81 29.30 -1.09
CA LEU A 11 -16.34 30.48 -0.35
C LEU A 11 -14.83 30.51 -0.20
N GLU A 12 -14.20 29.36 0.09
CA GLU A 12 -12.73 29.22 0.13
C GLU A 12 -12.11 29.59 -1.23
N ALA A 13 -12.66 29.08 -2.35
CA ALA A 13 -12.17 29.43 -3.68
C ALA A 13 -12.26 30.94 -3.99
N ILE A 14 -13.32 31.60 -3.57
CA ILE A 14 -13.46 33.06 -3.72
C ILE A 14 -12.44 33.80 -2.86
N GLN A 15 -12.20 33.37 -1.63
CA GLN A 15 -11.19 33.94 -0.74
C GLN A 15 -9.77 33.72 -1.28
N ASP A 16 -9.46 32.55 -1.84
CA ASP A 16 -8.16 32.24 -2.43
C ASP A 16 -7.93 33.01 -3.74
N ALA A 17 -8.99 33.25 -4.51
CA ALA A 17 -8.94 34.14 -5.65
C ALA A 17 -8.58 35.58 -5.25
N GLN A 18 -9.16 36.07 -4.14
CA GLN A 18 -8.83 37.36 -3.56
C GLN A 18 -7.36 37.41 -3.09
N ASN A 19 -6.92 36.41 -2.36
CA ASN A 19 -5.54 36.28 -1.87
C ASN A 19 -4.56 36.27 -3.05
N THR A 20 -4.89 35.55 -4.11
CA THR A 20 -4.08 35.47 -5.33
C THR A 20 -3.98 36.82 -6.05
N ALA A 21 -5.06 37.56 -6.13
CA ALA A 21 -5.05 38.90 -6.72
C ALA A 21 -4.21 39.88 -5.90
N ILE A 22 -4.30 39.82 -4.56
CA ILE A 22 -3.49 40.64 -3.65
C ILE A 22 -2.01 40.31 -3.83
N ALA A 23 -1.64 39.03 -3.85
CA ALA A 23 -0.26 38.57 -4.01
C ALA A 23 0.36 39.00 -5.35
N ASN A 24 -0.42 39.01 -6.44
CA ASN A 24 0.03 39.46 -7.76
C ASN A 24 -0.09 40.98 -7.98
N GLN A 25 -0.46 41.75 -6.96
CA GLN A 25 -0.65 43.20 -7.02
C GLN A 25 -1.74 43.67 -8.00
N ASN A 26 -2.72 42.83 -8.25
CA ASN A 26 -3.89 43.19 -9.07
C ASN A 26 -4.91 43.93 -8.19
N MET A 27 -5.60 44.93 -8.75
CA MET A 27 -6.68 45.64 -8.05
C MET A 27 -8.02 44.95 -8.18
N ASN A 28 -8.19 44.13 -9.19
CA ASN A 28 -9.44 43.45 -9.50
C ASN A 28 -9.26 41.93 -9.45
N ILE A 29 -10.27 41.24 -8.97
CA ILE A 29 -10.38 39.79 -9.08
C ILE A 29 -11.01 39.49 -10.44
N GLU A 30 -10.25 38.86 -11.32
CA GLU A 30 -10.68 38.41 -12.63
C GLU A 30 -11.07 36.92 -12.62
N GLN A 31 -11.71 36.44 -13.68
CA GLN A 31 -12.11 35.04 -13.81
C GLN A 31 -10.93 34.06 -13.68
N GLU A 32 -9.76 34.47 -14.15
CA GLU A 32 -8.51 33.72 -14.06
C GLU A 32 -8.10 33.41 -12.60
N HIS A 33 -8.27 34.38 -11.69
CA HIS A 33 -7.99 34.18 -10.27
C HIS A 33 -8.94 33.15 -9.65
N LEU A 34 -10.23 33.25 -9.97
CA LEU A 34 -11.24 32.33 -9.46
C LEU A 34 -11.04 30.91 -10.00
N PHE A 35 -10.72 30.78 -11.30
CA PHE A 35 -10.47 29.49 -11.91
C PHE A 35 -9.18 28.86 -11.37
N LEU A 36 -8.12 29.65 -11.16
CA LEU A 36 -6.88 29.17 -10.55
C LEU A 36 -7.11 28.67 -9.11
N ALA A 37 -7.90 29.39 -8.32
CA ALA A 37 -8.26 28.98 -6.98
C ALA A 37 -8.96 27.61 -6.98
N LEU A 38 -9.92 27.41 -7.88
CA LEU A 38 -10.62 26.12 -8.04
C LEU A 38 -9.70 24.98 -8.49
N LEU A 39 -8.69 25.26 -9.34
CA LEU A 39 -7.69 24.27 -9.77
C LEU A 39 -6.71 23.89 -8.66
N LYS A 40 -6.43 24.80 -7.72
CA LYS A 40 -5.45 24.59 -6.63
C LYS A 40 -6.05 23.98 -5.38
N GLN A 41 -7.37 23.86 -5.25
CA GLN A 41 -7.99 23.22 -4.09
C GLN A 41 -7.44 21.79 -3.87
N ASP A 42 -7.05 21.52 -2.65
CA ASP A 42 -6.61 20.18 -2.24
C ASP A 42 -7.79 19.19 -2.34
N ASN A 43 -7.58 18.10 -3.06
CA ASN A 43 -8.61 17.10 -3.37
C ASN A 43 -9.89 17.71 -3.97
N GLY A 44 -9.76 18.82 -4.73
CA GLY A 44 -10.88 19.53 -5.33
C GLY A 44 -11.59 18.71 -6.41
N LEU A 45 -12.94 18.77 -6.42
CA LEU A 45 -13.80 18.14 -7.44
C LEU A 45 -13.40 18.55 -8.86
N ILE A 46 -13.07 19.82 -9.09
CA ILE A 46 -12.74 20.34 -10.42
C ILE A 46 -11.48 19.68 -10.98
N LYS A 47 -10.46 19.50 -10.15
CA LYS A 47 -9.22 18.81 -10.53
C LYS A 47 -9.47 17.34 -10.93
N GLN A 48 -10.36 16.66 -10.23
CA GLN A 48 -10.75 15.28 -10.52
C GLN A 48 -11.53 15.18 -11.84
N LEU A 49 -12.51 16.08 -12.06
CA LEU A 49 -13.29 16.12 -13.30
C LEU A 49 -12.41 16.36 -14.51
N LEU A 50 -11.48 17.33 -14.44
CA LEU A 50 -10.55 17.62 -15.53
C LEU A 50 -9.61 16.44 -15.83
N LYS A 51 -9.15 15.72 -14.81
CA LYS A 51 -8.38 14.49 -14.99
C LYS A 51 -9.20 13.40 -15.70
N LYS A 52 -10.47 13.18 -15.29
CA LYS A 52 -11.39 12.24 -15.99
C LYS A 52 -11.64 12.65 -17.46
N MET A 53 -11.59 13.94 -17.75
CA MET A 53 -11.64 14.46 -19.14
C MET A 53 -10.33 14.30 -19.90
N SER A 54 -9.30 13.67 -19.30
CA SER A 54 -7.95 13.52 -19.87
C SER A 54 -7.22 14.84 -20.12
N ILE A 55 -7.50 15.88 -19.31
CA ILE A 55 -6.86 17.18 -19.41
C ILE A 55 -5.62 17.23 -18.51
N PRO A 56 -4.45 17.68 -19.00
CA PRO A 56 -3.24 17.82 -18.20
C PRO A 56 -3.36 19.01 -17.24
N VAL A 57 -3.89 18.78 -16.04
CA VAL A 57 -4.25 19.82 -15.05
C VAL A 57 -3.04 20.69 -14.65
N GLU A 58 -1.85 20.10 -14.55
CA GLU A 58 -0.64 20.83 -14.18
C GLU A 58 -0.26 21.87 -15.26
N GLN A 59 -0.30 21.49 -16.54
CA GLN A 59 -0.03 22.41 -17.64
C GLN A 59 -1.11 23.49 -17.75
N LEU A 60 -2.38 23.13 -17.54
CA LEU A 60 -3.48 24.08 -17.49
C LEU A 60 -3.28 25.09 -16.35
N THR A 61 -2.87 24.65 -15.18
CA THR A 61 -2.60 25.52 -14.03
C THR A 61 -1.49 26.54 -14.35
N ILE A 62 -0.39 26.08 -14.95
CA ILE A 62 0.70 26.97 -15.38
C ILE A 62 0.21 28.00 -16.39
N SER A 63 -0.58 27.59 -17.39
CA SER A 63 -1.13 28.52 -18.41
C SER A 63 -2.04 29.59 -17.78
N VAL A 64 -2.86 29.23 -16.79
CA VAL A 64 -3.70 30.21 -16.07
C VAL A 64 -2.84 31.13 -15.20
N GLU A 65 -1.78 30.63 -14.56
CA GLU A 65 -0.84 31.47 -13.81
C GLU A 65 -0.12 32.49 -14.71
N GLU A 66 0.23 32.09 -15.94
CA GLU A 66 0.84 33.01 -16.90
C GLU A 66 -0.13 34.13 -17.32
N LEU A 67 -1.42 33.81 -17.48
CA LEU A 67 -2.44 34.84 -17.75
C LEU A 67 -2.52 35.84 -16.58
N ILE A 68 -2.51 35.37 -15.35
CA ILE A 68 -2.57 36.24 -14.15
C ILE A 68 -1.31 37.13 -14.06
N LYS A 69 -0.14 36.59 -14.39
CA LYS A 69 1.11 37.39 -14.43
C LYS A 69 1.05 38.53 -15.47
N GLY A 70 0.29 38.34 -16.54
CA GLY A 70 0.05 39.33 -17.62
C GLY A 70 -0.98 40.42 -17.28
N LEU A 71 -1.74 40.27 -16.18
CA LEU A 71 -2.75 41.24 -15.76
C LEU A 71 -2.11 42.55 -15.25
N PRO A 72 -2.80 43.68 -15.38
CA PRO A 72 -2.32 44.99 -14.92
C PRO A 72 -1.97 44.97 -13.41
N LYS A 73 -0.74 45.36 -13.09
CA LYS A 73 -0.27 45.50 -11.72
C LYS A 73 -0.30 46.95 -11.28
N VAL A 74 -0.79 47.20 -10.08
CA VAL A 74 -0.80 48.54 -9.50
C VAL A 74 0.12 48.61 -8.30
N SER A 75 1.18 49.40 -8.43
CA SER A 75 2.13 49.69 -7.37
C SER A 75 2.14 51.18 -7.08
N GLY A 76 1.95 51.61 -5.84
CA GLY A 76 2.06 53.02 -5.44
C GLY A 76 1.51 53.29 -4.04
N SER A 77 1.89 54.44 -3.47
CA SER A 77 1.56 54.85 -2.09
C SER A 77 0.09 55.15 -1.80
N GLY A 78 -0.76 55.09 -2.81
CA GLY A 78 -2.25 55.25 -2.69
C GLY A 78 -3.04 53.94 -2.59
N ARG A 79 -2.37 52.79 -2.65
CA ARG A 79 -3.04 51.47 -2.56
C ARG A 79 -3.32 51.15 -1.09
N LYS A 80 -4.58 50.93 -0.74
CA LYS A 80 -4.90 50.24 0.52
C LYS A 80 -4.64 48.75 0.27
N PRO A 81 -3.74 48.08 1.02
CA PRO A 81 -3.25 46.73 0.70
C PRO A 81 -4.36 45.67 0.59
N ASP A 82 -5.52 45.87 1.25
CA ASP A 82 -6.55 44.85 1.42
C ASP A 82 -7.84 45.10 0.63
N THR A 83 -7.89 46.13 -0.25
CA THR A 83 -9.09 46.41 -1.04
C THR A 83 -8.90 45.94 -2.48
N VAL A 84 -9.47 44.77 -2.79
CA VAL A 84 -9.58 44.22 -4.13
C VAL A 84 -11.06 44.12 -4.51
N TYR A 85 -11.42 44.51 -5.71
CA TYR A 85 -12.80 44.53 -6.19
C TYR A 85 -13.08 43.40 -7.17
N LEU A 86 -14.28 42.81 -7.09
CA LEU A 86 -14.76 41.87 -8.13
C LEU A 86 -14.99 42.62 -9.43
N THR A 87 -14.49 42.09 -10.55
CA THR A 87 -14.87 42.60 -11.85
C THR A 87 -16.30 42.24 -12.21
N GLN A 88 -16.91 43.02 -13.09
CA GLN A 88 -18.26 42.74 -13.57
C GLN A 88 -18.39 41.33 -14.16
N ASN A 89 -17.35 40.82 -14.83
CA ASN A 89 -17.33 39.46 -15.39
C ASN A 89 -17.37 38.38 -14.31
N VAL A 90 -16.69 38.57 -13.17
CA VAL A 90 -16.73 37.64 -12.06
C VAL A 90 -18.06 37.72 -11.33
N ASP A 91 -18.58 38.93 -11.10
CA ASP A 91 -19.90 39.10 -10.45
C ASP A 91 -21.02 38.47 -11.28
N MET A 92 -21.02 38.67 -12.60
CA MET A 92 -21.96 37.99 -13.52
C MET A 92 -21.81 36.47 -13.50
N ALA A 93 -20.59 35.95 -13.45
CA ALA A 93 -20.34 34.50 -13.35
C ALA A 93 -20.86 33.92 -12.02
N LEU A 94 -20.73 34.63 -10.91
CA LEU A 94 -21.28 34.18 -9.62
C LEU A 94 -22.83 34.24 -9.60
N VAL A 95 -23.43 35.22 -10.25
CA VAL A 95 -24.89 35.28 -10.41
C VAL A 95 -25.39 34.13 -11.31
N GLU A 96 -24.68 33.84 -12.42
CA GLU A 96 -25.02 32.71 -13.30
C GLU A 96 -24.83 31.36 -12.53
N ALA A 97 -23.83 31.24 -11.66
CA ALA A 97 -23.67 30.07 -10.83
C ALA A 97 -24.87 29.84 -9.88
N GLU A 98 -25.46 30.89 -9.30
CA GLU A 98 -26.72 30.80 -8.56
C GLU A 98 -27.90 30.32 -9.44
N GLU A 99 -27.96 30.77 -10.71
CA GLU A 99 -28.97 30.30 -11.66
C GLU A 99 -28.77 28.83 -12.04
N GLN A 100 -27.53 28.42 -12.28
CA GLN A 100 -27.19 27.00 -12.56
C GLN A 100 -27.57 26.08 -11.38
N ALA A 101 -27.30 26.48 -10.15
CA ALA A 101 -27.72 25.74 -8.96
C ALA A 101 -29.25 25.55 -8.91
N LYS A 102 -30.03 26.61 -9.21
CA LYS A 102 -31.49 26.51 -9.31
C LYS A 102 -31.95 25.56 -10.40
N ARG A 103 -31.32 25.63 -11.61
CA ARG A 103 -31.65 24.74 -12.76
C ARG A 103 -31.39 23.27 -12.40
N MET A 104 -30.34 23.00 -11.61
CA MET A 104 -29.99 21.66 -11.11
C MET A 104 -30.80 21.25 -9.87
N SER A 105 -31.71 22.11 -9.37
CA SER A 105 -32.51 21.91 -8.16
C SER A 105 -31.67 21.72 -6.91
N ASP A 106 -30.57 22.45 -6.80
CA ASP A 106 -29.66 22.47 -5.68
C ASP A 106 -29.94 23.63 -4.72
N GLU A 107 -29.75 23.43 -3.42
CA GLU A 107 -29.99 24.44 -2.39
C GLU A 107 -28.79 25.38 -2.21
N PHE A 108 -27.58 24.90 -2.49
CA PHE A 108 -26.35 25.65 -2.37
C PHE A 108 -25.57 25.72 -3.69
N VAL A 109 -24.83 26.80 -3.88
CA VAL A 109 -23.91 27.00 -5.01
C VAL A 109 -22.57 26.36 -4.68
N SER A 110 -22.24 25.27 -5.34
CA SER A 110 -20.99 24.53 -5.20
C SER A 110 -19.98 24.90 -6.28
N VAL A 111 -18.75 24.39 -6.18
CA VAL A 111 -17.64 24.71 -7.06
C VAL A 111 -17.93 24.38 -8.54
N GLU A 112 -18.67 23.29 -8.81
CA GLU A 112 -19.07 22.93 -10.17
C GLU A 112 -19.99 23.95 -10.82
N HIS A 113 -20.91 24.58 -10.07
CA HIS A 113 -21.78 25.64 -10.60
C HIS A 113 -20.96 26.86 -11.02
N ILE A 114 -19.92 27.19 -10.25
CA ILE A 114 -19.00 28.29 -10.58
C ILE A 114 -18.26 27.97 -11.88
N VAL A 115 -17.74 26.74 -12.05
CA VAL A 115 -17.05 26.35 -13.29
C VAL A 115 -18.01 26.35 -14.48
N ILE A 116 -19.22 25.81 -14.32
CA ILE A 116 -20.24 25.85 -15.39
C ILE A 116 -20.52 27.30 -15.83
N ALA A 117 -20.65 28.22 -14.89
CA ALA A 117 -20.84 29.64 -15.18
C ALA A 117 -19.63 30.27 -15.88
N LEU A 118 -18.39 29.92 -15.46
CA LEU A 118 -17.18 30.39 -16.15
C LEU A 118 -17.05 29.81 -17.57
N LEU A 119 -17.52 28.58 -17.80
CA LEU A 119 -17.57 27.97 -19.15
C LEU A 119 -18.66 28.56 -20.04
N GLU A 120 -19.72 29.08 -19.46
CA GLU A 120 -20.82 29.72 -20.21
C GLU A 120 -20.48 31.15 -20.62
N MET A 121 -19.84 31.91 -19.74
CA MET A 121 -19.49 33.32 -19.93
C MET A 121 -17.99 33.58 -19.69
N PRO A 122 -17.08 32.94 -20.44
CA PRO A 122 -15.65 33.16 -20.28
C PRO A 122 -15.26 34.56 -20.83
N ASN A 123 -14.34 35.24 -20.14
CA ASN A 123 -13.68 36.40 -20.71
C ASN A 123 -12.76 36.01 -21.88
N ALA A 124 -12.23 37.00 -22.62
CA ALA A 124 -11.44 36.74 -23.82
C ALA A 124 -10.16 35.91 -23.56
N SER A 125 -9.54 36.06 -22.39
CA SER A 125 -8.34 35.32 -22.01
C SER A 125 -8.67 33.89 -21.61
N MET A 126 -9.68 33.69 -20.76
CA MET A 126 -10.17 32.37 -20.39
C MET A 126 -10.66 31.57 -21.57
N MET A 127 -11.39 32.21 -22.53
CA MET A 127 -11.86 31.53 -23.72
C MET A 127 -10.72 30.91 -24.54
N LYS A 128 -9.58 31.59 -24.65
CA LYS A 128 -8.40 31.06 -25.35
C LYS A 128 -7.85 29.80 -24.67
N VAL A 129 -7.68 29.85 -23.37
CA VAL A 129 -7.15 28.72 -22.59
C VAL A 129 -8.13 27.54 -22.61
N LEU A 130 -9.44 27.78 -22.38
CA LEU A 130 -10.45 26.73 -22.43
C LEU A 130 -10.50 26.03 -23.79
N LYS A 131 -10.40 26.78 -24.90
CA LYS A 131 -10.31 26.21 -26.27
C LYS A 131 -9.02 25.45 -26.50
N GLN A 132 -7.88 25.95 -26.03
CA GLN A 132 -6.58 25.30 -26.17
C GLN A 132 -6.57 23.90 -25.52
N TYR A 133 -7.20 23.73 -24.36
CA TYR A 133 -7.27 22.47 -23.65
C TYR A 133 -8.53 21.64 -23.93
N GLY A 134 -9.41 22.11 -24.86
CA GLY A 134 -10.63 21.39 -25.25
C GLY A 134 -11.66 21.25 -24.13
N ILE A 135 -11.74 22.25 -23.23
CA ILE A 135 -12.67 22.26 -22.09
C ILE A 135 -14.00 22.87 -22.58
N GLU A 136 -14.97 22.00 -22.84
CA GLU A 136 -16.30 22.40 -23.31
C GLU A 136 -17.35 22.14 -22.21
N LYS A 137 -18.33 23.04 -22.08
CA LYS A 137 -19.42 22.92 -21.11
C LYS A 137 -20.14 21.57 -21.18
N LEU A 138 -20.48 21.09 -22.38
CA LEU A 138 -21.22 19.85 -22.55
C LEU A 138 -20.42 18.65 -22.04
N LYS A 139 -19.13 18.57 -22.39
CA LYS A 139 -18.22 17.51 -21.94
C LYS A 139 -18.00 17.55 -20.43
N PHE A 140 -17.88 18.75 -19.86
CA PHE A 140 -17.77 18.96 -18.44
C PHE A 140 -19.03 18.48 -17.69
N MET A 141 -20.23 18.86 -18.15
CA MET A 141 -21.51 18.45 -17.57
C MET A 141 -21.72 16.92 -17.66
N THR A 142 -21.35 16.30 -18.78
CA THR A 142 -21.43 14.83 -18.90
C THR A 142 -20.52 14.12 -17.91
N THR A 143 -19.29 14.62 -17.75
CA THR A 143 -18.34 14.09 -16.78
C THR A 143 -18.81 14.34 -15.35
N LEU A 144 -19.34 15.51 -15.06
CA LEU A 144 -19.94 15.85 -13.76
C LEU A 144 -21.10 14.89 -13.41
N ALA A 145 -22.00 14.62 -14.37
CA ALA A 145 -23.09 13.68 -14.18
C ALA A 145 -22.60 12.26 -13.86
N SER A 146 -21.47 11.83 -14.45
CA SER A 146 -20.87 10.52 -14.13
C SER A 146 -20.25 10.44 -12.74
N VAL A 147 -19.84 11.57 -12.15
CA VAL A 147 -19.23 11.65 -10.81
C VAL A 147 -20.28 11.93 -9.75
N ARG A 148 -21.20 12.85 -10.03
CA ARG A 148 -22.20 13.30 -9.10
C ARG A 148 -23.44 12.39 -9.04
N GLY A 149 -23.73 11.64 -10.11
CA GLY A 149 -24.97 10.89 -10.24
C GLY A 149 -26.22 11.77 -10.08
N ASN A 150 -27.22 11.28 -9.34
CA ASN A 150 -28.46 12.01 -9.01
C ASN A 150 -28.40 12.74 -7.65
N THR A 151 -27.20 12.95 -7.09
CA THR A 151 -27.06 13.58 -5.75
C THR A 151 -27.28 15.08 -5.85
N LYS A 152 -28.16 15.62 -5.02
CA LYS A 152 -28.43 17.07 -4.91
C LYS A 152 -27.55 17.72 -3.85
N VAL A 153 -27.17 18.96 -4.07
CA VAL A 153 -26.42 19.78 -3.11
C VAL A 153 -27.37 20.34 -2.08
N THR A 154 -27.54 19.61 -0.99
CA THR A 154 -28.46 19.97 0.13
C THR A 154 -27.72 20.32 1.41
N SER A 155 -26.38 20.28 1.41
CA SER A 155 -25.51 20.62 2.54
C SER A 155 -24.47 21.66 2.15
N GLN A 156 -23.82 22.28 3.13
CA GLN A 156 -22.72 23.24 2.88
C GLN A 156 -21.40 22.56 2.48
N ASN A 157 -21.28 21.24 2.63
CA ASN A 157 -20.10 20.44 2.24
C ASN A 157 -20.47 19.27 1.32
N PRO A 158 -21.11 19.51 0.17
CA PRO A 158 -21.55 18.43 -0.73
C PRO A 158 -20.38 17.71 -1.41
N GLU A 159 -19.26 18.40 -1.61
CA GLU A 159 -18.07 17.87 -2.28
C GLU A 159 -17.41 16.74 -1.48
N GLU A 160 -17.69 16.64 -0.18
CA GLU A 160 -17.25 15.51 0.64
C GLU A 160 -18.01 14.22 0.31
N THR A 161 -19.16 14.32 -0.35
CA THR A 161 -19.99 13.16 -0.72
C THR A 161 -19.77 12.68 -2.16
N TYR A 162 -18.98 13.37 -2.97
CA TYR A 162 -18.67 12.98 -4.34
C TYR A 162 -17.46 12.03 -4.36
N ASP A 163 -17.51 11.00 -5.20
CA ASP A 163 -16.49 9.94 -5.26
C ASP A 163 -16.17 9.28 -3.89
N VAL A 164 -17.21 9.17 -3.07
CA VAL A 164 -17.11 8.68 -1.67
C VAL A 164 -16.40 7.33 -1.58
N LEU A 165 -16.66 6.43 -2.54
CA LEU A 165 -16.04 5.12 -2.54
C LEU A 165 -14.53 5.22 -2.78
N VAL A 166 -14.08 6.04 -3.73
CA VAL A 166 -12.64 6.21 -4.00
C VAL A 166 -11.92 6.89 -2.83
N LYS A 167 -12.64 7.74 -2.10
CA LYS A 167 -12.08 8.53 -0.99
C LYS A 167 -11.97 7.74 0.31
N TYR A 168 -12.93 6.85 0.58
CA TYR A 168 -13.03 6.15 1.86
C TYR A 168 -12.83 4.65 1.77
N GLY A 169 -12.22 4.17 0.69
CA GLY A 169 -11.88 2.76 0.54
C GLY A 169 -11.28 2.42 -0.81
N GLN A 170 -11.19 1.12 -1.08
CA GLN A 170 -10.58 0.59 -2.28
C GLN A 170 -11.47 -0.50 -2.87
N ASP A 171 -11.61 -0.53 -4.20
CA ASP A 171 -12.24 -1.64 -4.90
C ASP A 171 -11.22 -2.77 -5.10
N LEU A 172 -11.36 -3.85 -4.32
CA LEU A 172 -10.49 -5.02 -4.41
C LEU A 172 -10.62 -5.72 -5.78
N THR A 173 -11.78 -5.61 -6.42
CA THR A 173 -12.03 -6.19 -7.73
C THR A 173 -11.26 -5.44 -8.81
N ASP A 174 -11.22 -4.12 -8.72
CA ASP A 174 -10.38 -3.28 -9.60
C ASP A 174 -8.89 -3.54 -9.38
N LEU A 175 -8.45 -3.71 -8.12
CA LEU A 175 -7.07 -4.08 -7.81
C LEU A 175 -6.73 -5.45 -8.38
N ALA A 176 -7.64 -6.43 -8.28
CA ALA A 176 -7.50 -7.76 -8.87
C ALA A 176 -7.40 -7.69 -10.40
N GLN A 177 -8.23 -6.85 -11.04
CA GLN A 177 -8.22 -6.65 -12.49
C GLN A 177 -6.89 -6.05 -12.98
N ASN A 178 -6.28 -5.19 -12.18
CA ASN A 178 -5.00 -4.56 -12.47
C ASN A 178 -3.78 -5.36 -11.96
N ASN A 179 -3.96 -6.60 -11.52
CA ASN A 179 -2.92 -7.50 -10.97
C ASN A 179 -2.13 -6.89 -9.79
N LYS A 180 -2.78 -6.04 -8.99
CA LYS A 180 -2.18 -5.40 -7.82
C LYS A 180 -2.37 -6.18 -6.52
N LEU A 181 -3.17 -7.24 -6.54
CA LEU A 181 -3.38 -8.13 -5.38
C LEU A 181 -2.41 -9.29 -5.41
N ASP A 182 -1.99 -9.71 -4.22
CA ASP A 182 -1.17 -10.91 -4.07
C ASP A 182 -1.97 -12.19 -4.32
N PRO A 183 -1.32 -13.28 -4.80
CA PRO A 183 -1.99 -14.55 -4.98
C PRO A 183 -2.39 -15.13 -3.62
N VAL A 184 -3.64 -15.54 -3.49
CA VAL A 184 -4.16 -16.16 -2.26
C VAL A 184 -4.07 -17.68 -2.39
N ILE A 185 -3.35 -18.30 -1.46
CA ILE A 185 -3.03 -19.73 -1.47
C ILE A 185 -3.55 -20.38 -0.20
N GLY A 186 -4.11 -21.59 -0.33
CA GLY A 186 -4.51 -22.41 0.81
C GLY A 186 -5.80 -21.99 1.52
N ARG A 187 -6.59 -21.06 0.94
CA ARG A 187 -7.85 -20.55 1.53
C ARG A 187 -9.09 -20.89 0.69
N ASP A 188 -9.02 -21.92 -0.15
CA ASP A 188 -10.09 -22.30 -1.07
C ASP A 188 -11.39 -22.67 -0.37
N ASN A 189 -11.31 -23.35 0.77
CA ASN A 189 -12.48 -23.80 1.52
C ASN A 189 -13.22 -22.63 2.16
N GLU A 190 -12.48 -21.71 2.75
CA GLU A 190 -13.01 -20.50 3.38
C GLU A 190 -13.68 -19.60 2.32
N ILE A 191 -13.04 -19.38 1.18
CA ILE A 191 -13.60 -18.59 0.07
C ILE A 191 -14.85 -19.25 -0.48
N ARG A 192 -14.88 -20.58 -0.72
CA ARG A 192 -16.07 -21.31 -1.14
C ARG A 192 -17.21 -21.19 -0.11
N ASN A 193 -16.88 -21.21 1.17
CA ASN A 193 -17.86 -21.04 2.24
C ASN A 193 -18.46 -19.63 2.22
N ILE A 194 -17.65 -18.59 2.02
CA ILE A 194 -18.11 -17.20 1.85
C ILE A 194 -19.03 -17.08 0.63
N ILE A 195 -18.64 -17.63 -0.52
CA ILE A 195 -19.45 -17.64 -1.74
C ILE A 195 -20.82 -18.28 -1.47
N ARG A 196 -20.83 -19.43 -0.77
CA ARG A 196 -22.07 -20.12 -0.39
C ARG A 196 -22.95 -19.27 0.54
N ILE A 197 -22.35 -18.55 1.49
CA ILE A 197 -23.09 -17.68 2.42
C ILE A 197 -23.67 -16.48 1.68
N LEU A 198 -22.90 -15.80 0.84
CA LEU A 198 -23.36 -14.67 0.03
C LEU A 198 -24.52 -15.04 -0.92
N SER A 199 -24.60 -16.30 -1.33
CA SER A 199 -25.69 -16.82 -2.19
C SER A 199 -26.95 -17.21 -1.42
N ARG A 200 -27.00 -17.05 -0.10
CA ARG A 200 -28.19 -17.39 0.72
C ARG A 200 -29.23 -16.28 0.67
N LYS A 201 -30.49 -16.65 0.85
CA LYS A 201 -31.63 -15.71 0.96
C LYS A 201 -31.63 -14.95 2.29
N THR A 202 -31.14 -15.56 3.36
CA THR A 202 -31.09 -15.01 4.73
C THR A 202 -29.76 -15.37 5.35
N LYS A 203 -29.25 -14.54 6.29
CA LYS A 203 -27.91 -14.66 6.87
C LYS A 203 -26.84 -14.75 5.78
N ASN A 204 -26.97 -13.87 4.78
CA ASN A 204 -26.11 -13.81 3.61
C ASN A 204 -24.82 -12.98 3.82
N ASN A 205 -24.61 -12.45 5.02
CA ASN A 205 -23.40 -11.70 5.33
C ASN A 205 -22.42 -12.59 6.09
N PRO A 206 -21.30 -13.01 5.48
CA PRO A 206 -20.27 -13.74 6.18
C PRO A 206 -19.47 -12.83 7.12
N VAL A 207 -19.08 -13.35 8.26
CA VAL A 207 -18.07 -12.72 9.12
C VAL A 207 -16.91 -13.70 9.29
N VAL A 208 -15.75 -13.27 8.84
CA VAL A 208 -14.49 -14.02 8.90
C VAL A 208 -13.90 -13.85 10.29
N ILE A 209 -13.72 -14.94 11.01
CA ILE A 209 -13.28 -14.94 12.40
C ILE A 209 -11.96 -15.69 12.49
N GLY A 210 -10.95 -15.09 13.07
CA GLY A 210 -9.64 -15.71 13.28
C GLY A 210 -8.69 -14.79 14.02
N GLU A 211 -7.58 -15.34 14.49
CA GLU A 211 -6.54 -14.59 15.18
C GLU A 211 -5.90 -13.52 14.26
N PRO A 212 -5.23 -12.49 14.81
CA PRO A 212 -4.49 -11.53 14.00
C PRO A 212 -3.43 -12.21 13.14
N GLY A 213 -3.24 -11.78 11.90
CA GLY A 213 -2.18 -12.31 11.03
C GLY A 213 -2.45 -13.66 10.36
N VAL A 214 -3.65 -14.30 10.56
CA VAL A 214 -3.98 -15.57 9.90
C VAL A 214 -4.43 -15.40 8.44
N GLY A 215 -4.53 -14.18 7.93
CA GLY A 215 -4.89 -13.89 6.53
C GLY A 215 -6.40 -13.70 6.31
N LYS A 216 -7.13 -13.06 7.23
CA LYS A 216 -8.55 -12.74 7.08
C LYS A 216 -8.83 -11.83 5.87
N THR A 217 -8.05 -10.79 5.71
CA THR A 217 -8.16 -9.83 4.59
C THR A 217 -7.86 -10.51 3.25
N ALA A 218 -6.85 -11.39 3.21
CA ALA A 218 -6.51 -12.17 2.02
C ALA A 218 -7.68 -13.01 1.47
N ILE A 219 -8.62 -13.42 2.32
CA ILE A 219 -9.81 -14.17 1.88
C ILE A 219 -10.76 -13.29 1.04
N ALA A 220 -10.91 -12.01 1.40
CA ALA A 220 -11.68 -11.06 0.60
C ALA A 220 -10.99 -10.75 -0.73
N GLU A 221 -9.66 -10.61 -0.72
CA GLU A 221 -8.84 -10.46 -1.92
C GLU A 221 -8.91 -11.69 -2.82
N GLY A 222 -8.86 -12.90 -2.24
CA GLY A 222 -9.03 -14.16 -2.96
C GLY A 222 -10.42 -14.30 -3.60
N LEU A 223 -11.46 -13.80 -2.94
CA LEU A 223 -12.79 -13.73 -3.53
C LEU A 223 -12.83 -12.76 -4.72
N ALA A 224 -12.19 -11.58 -4.60
CA ALA A 224 -12.08 -10.62 -5.69
C ALA A 224 -11.36 -11.23 -6.91
N LEU A 225 -10.25 -11.94 -6.69
CA LEU A 225 -9.53 -12.66 -7.75
C LEU A 225 -10.42 -13.72 -8.44
N ARG A 226 -11.24 -14.46 -7.69
CA ARG A 226 -12.18 -15.43 -8.27
C ARG A 226 -13.32 -14.78 -9.04
N ILE A 227 -13.84 -13.63 -8.59
CA ILE A 227 -14.84 -12.85 -9.34
C ILE A 227 -14.29 -12.47 -10.70
N ILE A 228 -13.09 -11.90 -10.75
CA ILE A 228 -12.44 -11.48 -12.00
C ILE A 228 -12.14 -12.67 -12.93
N ARG A 229 -11.76 -13.83 -12.39
CA ARG A 229 -11.55 -15.06 -13.16
C ARG A 229 -12.85 -15.72 -13.62
N GLY A 230 -14.01 -15.25 -13.11
CA GLY A 230 -15.31 -15.86 -13.40
C GLY A 230 -15.56 -17.19 -12.68
N ASP A 231 -14.70 -17.55 -11.71
CA ASP A 231 -14.81 -18.77 -10.89
C ASP A 231 -15.75 -18.57 -9.70
N VAL A 232 -16.92 -18.01 -9.97
CA VAL A 232 -18.00 -17.77 -9.01
C VAL A 232 -19.36 -18.03 -9.65
N PRO A 233 -20.42 -18.28 -8.85
CA PRO A 233 -21.78 -18.37 -9.35
C PRO A 233 -22.22 -17.11 -10.12
N THR A 234 -23.15 -17.26 -11.05
CA THR A 234 -23.65 -16.17 -11.91
C THR A 234 -24.11 -14.94 -11.10
N SER A 235 -24.65 -15.15 -9.90
CA SER A 235 -25.10 -14.07 -9.01
C SER A 235 -23.96 -13.19 -8.46
N LEU A 236 -22.71 -13.62 -8.58
CA LEU A 236 -21.52 -12.88 -8.07
C LEU A 236 -20.59 -12.41 -9.18
N LYS A 237 -20.79 -12.80 -10.46
CA LYS A 237 -19.86 -12.49 -11.56
C LYS A 237 -19.67 -11.00 -11.83
N ASP A 238 -20.75 -10.21 -11.63
CA ASP A 238 -20.72 -8.77 -11.92
C ASP A 238 -20.66 -7.92 -10.63
N LYS A 239 -20.27 -8.54 -9.51
CA LYS A 239 -20.15 -7.83 -8.23
C LYS A 239 -18.74 -7.32 -8.02
N HIS A 240 -18.65 -6.16 -7.38
CA HIS A 240 -17.43 -5.54 -6.89
C HIS A 240 -17.29 -5.72 -5.39
N ILE A 241 -16.08 -5.89 -4.89
CA ILE A 241 -15.80 -5.93 -3.46
C ILE A 241 -15.14 -4.62 -3.07
N PHE A 242 -15.87 -3.81 -2.33
CA PHE A 242 -15.38 -2.54 -1.82
C PHE A 242 -14.88 -2.69 -0.38
N SER A 243 -13.57 -2.51 -0.17
CA SER A 243 -12.93 -2.52 1.15
C SER A 243 -13.00 -1.13 1.76
N LEU A 244 -13.70 -1.00 2.88
CA LEU A 244 -13.86 0.26 3.61
C LEU A 244 -12.61 0.57 4.43
N ASP A 245 -12.08 1.78 4.28
CA ASP A 245 -11.01 2.31 5.11
C ASP A 245 -11.57 3.15 6.25
N MET A 246 -11.60 2.55 7.43
CA MET A 246 -12.06 3.21 8.65
C MET A 246 -11.15 4.39 9.06
N GLY A 247 -9.84 4.29 8.78
CA GLY A 247 -8.88 5.35 9.08
C GLY A 247 -9.21 6.62 8.29
N SER A 248 -9.47 6.49 6.99
CA SER A 248 -9.84 7.61 6.12
C SER A 248 -11.18 8.25 6.49
N LEU A 249 -12.14 7.47 6.98
CA LEU A 249 -13.43 7.99 7.45
C LEU A 249 -13.29 8.88 8.69
N VAL A 250 -12.38 8.52 9.60
CA VAL A 250 -12.15 9.23 10.86
C VAL A 250 -11.18 10.39 10.68
N ALA A 251 -10.22 10.27 9.77
CA ALA A 251 -9.17 11.26 9.55
C ALA A 251 -9.77 12.64 9.21
N GLY A 252 -9.38 13.66 9.97
CA GLY A 252 -9.84 15.04 9.79
C GLY A 252 -11.30 15.32 10.22
N ALA A 253 -12.06 14.34 10.71
CA ALA A 253 -13.37 14.59 11.29
C ALA A 253 -13.21 15.26 12.66
N LYS A 254 -13.59 16.53 12.78
CA LYS A 254 -13.52 17.29 14.04
C LYS A 254 -14.66 16.95 14.97
N TYR A 255 -15.80 16.53 14.44
CA TYR A 255 -17.02 16.23 15.18
C TYR A 255 -17.59 14.87 14.78
N ARG A 256 -18.25 14.22 15.71
CA ARG A 256 -18.95 12.94 15.52
C ARG A 256 -19.91 12.95 14.31
N GLY A 257 -20.61 14.05 14.07
CA GLY A 257 -21.55 14.19 12.97
C GLY A 257 -20.90 14.05 11.59
N GLU A 258 -19.68 14.53 11.41
CA GLU A 258 -18.96 14.46 10.14
C GLU A 258 -18.63 13.01 9.75
N PHE A 259 -18.19 12.19 10.69
CA PHE A 259 -17.98 10.76 10.48
C PHE A 259 -19.29 10.04 10.08
N GLU A 260 -20.38 10.31 10.83
CA GLU A 260 -21.68 9.70 10.54
C GLU A 260 -22.19 10.09 9.14
N GLU A 261 -22.00 11.34 8.73
CA GLU A 261 -22.35 11.81 7.38
C GLU A 261 -21.54 11.13 6.29
N ARG A 262 -20.21 11.02 6.46
CA ARG A 262 -19.32 10.31 5.53
C ARG A 262 -19.71 8.84 5.40
N PHE A 263 -19.93 8.17 6.52
CA PHE A 263 -20.33 6.75 6.52
C PHE A 263 -21.72 6.55 5.90
N LYS A 264 -22.69 7.43 6.19
CA LYS A 264 -24.00 7.43 5.52
C LYS A 264 -23.88 7.62 4.02
N ALA A 265 -22.98 8.47 3.55
CA ALA A 265 -22.75 8.69 2.14
C ALA A 265 -22.19 7.43 1.46
N VAL A 266 -21.21 6.75 2.08
CA VAL A 266 -20.69 5.44 1.60
C VAL A 266 -21.81 4.41 1.50
N LEU A 267 -22.60 4.25 2.57
CA LEU A 267 -23.70 3.28 2.59
C LEU A 267 -24.79 3.59 1.56
N LYS A 268 -25.06 4.87 1.33
CA LYS A 268 -26.02 5.32 0.30
C LYS A 268 -25.53 4.98 -1.10
N GLU A 269 -24.23 5.19 -1.38
CA GLU A 269 -23.64 4.87 -2.67
C GLU A 269 -23.64 3.36 -2.92
N ILE A 270 -23.28 2.54 -1.94
CA ILE A 270 -23.35 1.08 -2.02
C ILE A 270 -24.79 0.63 -2.26
N LYS A 271 -25.77 1.21 -1.56
CA LYS A 271 -27.19 0.89 -1.77
C LYS A 271 -27.66 1.27 -3.17
N SER A 272 -27.21 2.42 -3.72
CA SER A 272 -27.60 2.86 -5.07
C SER A 272 -27.02 1.97 -6.18
N SER A 273 -26.01 1.16 -5.90
CA SER A 273 -25.47 0.15 -6.82
C SER A 273 -26.39 -1.06 -7.04
N GLU A 274 -27.56 -1.12 -6.38
CA GLU A 274 -28.54 -2.20 -6.50
C GLU A 274 -27.95 -3.61 -6.28
N GLY A 275 -27.07 -3.71 -5.27
CA GLY A 275 -26.44 -4.98 -4.88
C GLY A 275 -25.26 -5.41 -5.75
N LYS A 276 -24.72 -4.54 -6.61
CA LYS A 276 -23.48 -4.82 -7.36
C LYS A 276 -22.23 -4.70 -6.51
N ILE A 277 -22.30 -3.99 -5.38
CA ILE A 277 -21.16 -3.79 -4.47
C ILE A 277 -21.37 -4.62 -3.21
N ILE A 278 -20.36 -5.41 -2.87
CA ILE A 278 -20.22 -6.10 -1.58
C ILE A 278 -19.29 -5.28 -0.71
N LEU A 279 -19.77 -4.86 0.45
CA LEU A 279 -18.98 -4.10 1.41
C LEU A 279 -18.08 -5.02 2.24
N PHE A 280 -16.76 -4.87 2.14
CA PHE A 280 -15.83 -5.52 3.04
C PHE A 280 -15.42 -4.57 4.15
N ILE A 281 -15.54 -5.01 5.39
CA ILE A 281 -15.17 -4.25 6.59
C ILE A 281 -14.20 -5.08 7.40
N ASP A 282 -12.93 -4.68 7.36
CA ASP A 282 -11.96 -5.24 8.30
C ASP A 282 -12.16 -4.65 9.69
N GLU A 283 -11.87 -5.44 10.73
CA GLU A 283 -12.13 -5.06 12.12
C GLU A 283 -13.55 -4.52 12.36
N ILE A 284 -14.56 -5.21 11.84
CA ILE A 284 -15.98 -4.79 11.91
C ILE A 284 -16.44 -4.46 13.33
N HIS A 285 -15.76 -4.97 14.36
CA HIS A 285 -16.04 -4.68 15.77
C HIS A 285 -15.85 -3.18 16.10
N ASN A 286 -15.00 -2.46 15.37
CA ASN A 286 -14.80 -1.02 15.53
C ASN A 286 -16.06 -0.21 15.15
N ILE A 287 -16.85 -0.72 14.20
CA ILE A 287 -18.11 -0.09 13.80
C ILE A 287 -19.23 -0.44 14.78
N VAL A 288 -19.26 -1.69 15.26
CA VAL A 288 -20.36 -2.25 16.04
C VAL A 288 -20.19 -2.00 17.55
N GLY A 289 -18.94 -1.98 18.02
CA GLY A 289 -18.61 -1.89 19.44
C GLY A 289 -18.41 -0.48 19.98
N ALA A 290 -18.23 0.48 19.14
CA ALA A 290 -17.86 1.84 19.49
C ALA A 290 -18.92 2.63 20.30
N GLY A 291 -20.15 2.13 20.40
CA GLY A 291 -21.27 2.83 21.09
C GLY A 291 -21.32 2.68 22.62
N LYS A 292 -20.40 2.00 23.27
CA LYS A 292 -20.48 1.70 24.72
C LYS A 292 -19.62 2.57 25.63
N SER A 293 -18.71 3.36 25.10
CA SER A 293 -17.97 4.36 25.87
C SER A 293 -18.52 5.77 25.58
N ASP A 294 -18.66 6.61 26.60
CA ASP A 294 -19.10 8.00 26.47
C ASP A 294 -18.24 8.72 25.40
N GLY A 295 -18.87 9.05 24.27
CA GLY A 295 -18.22 9.73 23.14
C GLY A 295 -17.81 8.85 21.95
N ALA A 296 -18.00 7.52 21.99
CA ALA A 296 -17.64 6.63 20.88
C ALA A 296 -18.70 6.61 19.76
N MET A 297 -18.23 6.42 18.53
CA MET A 297 -19.01 6.45 17.29
C MET A 297 -19.93 5.24 17.17
N ASP A 298 -21.24 5.45 17.04
CA ASP A 298 -22.21 4.35 16.87
C ASP A 298 -22.63 4.19 15.40
N ALA A 299 -21.67 3.84 14.56
CA ALA A 299 -21.91 3.52 13.16
C ALA A 299 -22.71 2.21 12.99
N GLY A 300 -22.74 1.37 14.01
CA GLY A 300 -23.53 0.14 14.02
C GLY A 300 -25.01 0.40 13.83
N ASN A 301 -25.55 1.49 14.39
CA ASN A 301 -26.96 1.85 14.23
C ASN A 301 -27.34 2.27 12.80
N LEU A 302 -26.37 2.70 11.99
CA LEU A 302 -26.57 2.99 10.57
C LEU A 302 -26.54 1.73 9.71
N LEU A 303 -25.62 0.83 10.03
CA LEU A 303 -25.43 -0.42 9.28
C LEU A 303 -26.54 -1.46 9.54
N LYS A 304 -26.95 -1.62 10.80
CA LYS A 304 -27.95 -2.62 11.23
C LYS A 304 -29.26 -2.60 10.43
N PRO A 305 -29.93 -1.44 10.19
CA PRO A 305 -31.18 -1.40 9.43
C PRO A 305 -31.00 -1.84 7.98
N MET A 306 -29.87 -1.49 7.34
CA MET A 306 -29.58 -1.80 5.95
C MET A 306 -29.30 -3.30 5.76
N LEU A 307 -28.51 -3.89 6.66
CA LEU A 307 -28.31 -5.35 6.71
C LEU A 307 -29.64 -6.08 7.01
N ALA A 308 -30.47 -5.50 7.88
CA ALA A 308 -31.77 -6.12 8.26
C ALA A 308 -32.75 -6.18 7.09
N ARG A 309 -32.73 -5.20 6.20
CA ARG A 309 -33.59 -5.14 5.01
C ARG A 309 -32.97 -5.83 3.79
N GLY A 310 -31.70 -6.27 3.88
CA GLY A 310 -30.97 -6.82 2.73
C GLY A 310 -30.67 -5.79 1.64
N GLU A 311 -30.55 -4.53 2.04
CA GLU A 311 -30.24 -3.42 1.12
C GLU A 311 -28.76 -3.38 0.72
N ILE A 312 -27.90 -4.03 1.52
CA ILE A 312 -26.45 -4.17 1.27
C ILE A 312 -25.99 -5.57 1.63
N ASP A 313 -25.02 -6.08 0.89
CA ASP A 313 -24.25 -7.29 1.20
C ASP A 313 -22.95 -6.89 1.88
N CYS A 314 -22.58 -7.56 2.97
CA CYS A 314 -21.40 -7.23 3.76
C CYS A 314 -20.59 -8.46 4.12
N ILE A 315 -19.26 -8.34 4.01
CA ILE A 315 -18.28 -9.30 4.54
C ILE A 315 -17.57 -8.59 5.70
N GLY A 316 -17.68 -9.11 6.92
CA GLY A 316 -16.93 -8.60 8.06
C GLY A 316 -15.70 -9.45 8.35
N ALA A 317 -14.66 -8.87 8.91
CA ALA A 317 -13.54 -9.61 9.50
C ALA A 317 -13.32 -9.15 10.95
N THR A 318 -13.00 -10.07 11.86
CA THR A 318 -12.76 -9.78 13.27
C THR A 318 -12.04 -10.93 13.97
N THR A 319 -11.64 -10.76 15.23
CA THR A 319 -11.14 -11.85 16.06
C THR A 319 -12.28 -12.61 16.75
N LEU A 320 -11.99 -13.80 17.28
CA LEU A 320 -12.98 -14.62 17.99
C LEU A 320 -13.50 -13.92 19.27
N ASN A 321 -12.62 -13.26 20.00
CA ASN A 321 -12.99 -12.56 21.22
C ASN A 321 -13.91 -11.36 20.95
N GLU A 322 -13.59 -10.57 19.94
CA GLU A 322 -14.37 -9.41 19.51
C GLU A 322 -15.71 -9.81 18.91
N TYR A 323 -15.74 -10.92 18.13
CA TYR A 323 -16.99 -11.49 17.62
C TYR A 323 -17.95 -11.80 18.76
N ARG A 324 -17.49 -12.55 19.78
CA ARG A 324 -18.29 -12.89 20.96
C ARG A 324 -18.73 -11.66 21.77
N GLN A 325 -17.88 -10.68 21.85
CA GLN A 325 -18.14 -9.48 22.66
C GLN A 325 -19.11 -8.52 22.00
N TYR A 326 -19.03 -8.31 20.68
CA TYR A 326 -19.73 -7.24 19.98
C TYR A 326 -20.80 -7.73 19.01
N ILE A 327 -20.60 -8.85 18.31
CA ILE A 327 -21.53 -9.32 17.27
C ILE A 327 -22.51 -10.36 17.82
N GLU A 328 -22.03 -11.38 18.53
CA GLU A 328 -22.86 -12.46 19.07
C GLU A 328 -23.84 -11.97 20.15
N LYS A 329 -23.45 -10.98 20.96
CA LYS A 329 -24.35 -10.37 21.96
C LYS A 329 -25.42 -9.48 21.37
N ASP A 330 -25.26 -8.99 20.16
CA ASP A 330 -26.25 -8.20 19.46
C ASP A 330 -27.15 -9.08 18.61
N LYS A 331 -28.35 -9.35 19.12
CA LYS A 331 -29.35 -10.22 18.47
C LYS A 331 -29.74 -9.81 17.05
N ALA A 332 -29.58 -8.51 16.70
CA ALA A 332 -29.87 -8.03 15.35
C ALA A 332 -28.78 -8.43 14.37
N LEU A 333 -27.52 -8.35 14.79
CA LEU A 333 -26.35 -8.73 13.98
C LEU A 333 -26.16 -10.24 13.93
N GLU A 334 -26.31 -10.95 15.06
CA GLU A 334 -26.23 -12.41 15.12
C GLU A 334 -27.15 -13.10 14.10
N ARG A 335 -28.36 -12.56 13.90
CA ARG A 335 -29.31 -13.08 12.93
C ARG A 335 -28.96 -12.77 11.47
N ARG A 336 -27.99 -11.91 11.22
CA ARG A 336 -27.61 -11.43 9.87
C ARG A 336 -26.24 -11.92 9.43
N PHE A 337 -25.32 -12.05 10.38
CA PHE A 337 -23.99 -12.56 10.11
C PHE A 337 -23.90 -14.09 10.28
N GLN A 338 -23.13 -14.71 9.40
CA GLN A 338 -22.77 -16.12 9.47
C GLN A 338 -21.26 -16.24 9.69
N PRO A 339 -20.81 -16.83 10.81
CA PRO A 339 -19.38 -16.98 11.08
C PRO A 339 -18.70 -17.94 10.11
N VAL A 340 -17.50 -17.58 9.69
CA VAL A 340 -16.53 -18.39 8.94
C VAL A 340 -15.24 -18.39 9.74
N LEU A 341 -14.91 -19.52 10.33
CA LEU A 341 -13.69 -19.65 11.13
C LEU A 341 -12.48 -19.83 10.21
N VAL A 342 -11.44 -19.06 10.48
CA VAL A 342 -10.14 -19.09 9.81
C VAL A 342 -9.09 -19.46 10.83
N ASN A 343 -8.61 -20.68 10.73
CA ASN A 343 -7.56 -21.18 11.60
C ASN A 343 -6.17 -20.74 11.11
N GLU A 344 -5.22 -20.75 12.03
CA GLU A 344 -3.80 -20.62 11.68
C GLU A 344 -3.43 -21.74 10.70
N PRO A 345 -2.75 -21.43 9.58
CA PRO A 345 -2.30 -22.44 8.62
C PRO A 345 -1.20 -23.31 9.23
N THR A 346 -1.05 -24.51 8.72
CA THR A 346 0.06 -25.39 9.09
C THR A 346 1.39 -24.84 8.57
N VAL A 347 2.51 -25.41 9.05
CA VAL A 347 3.84 -25.05 8.55
C VAL A 347 3.94 -25.37 7.04
N GLU A 348 3.42 -26.51 6.60
CA GLU A 348 3.40 -26.91 5.18
C GLU A 348 2.58 -25.94 4.32
N ASP A 349 1.39 -25.55 4.80
CA ASP A 349 0.56 -24.55 4.12
C ASP A 349 1.29 -23.19 4.04
N THR A 350 1.97 -22.80 5.14
CA THR A 350 2.75 -21.56 5.18
C THR A 350 3.92 -21.57 4.20
N ILE A 351 4.64 -22.69 4.07
CA ILE A 351 5.69 -22.84 3.06
C ILE A 351 5.11 -22.66 1.65
N SER A 352 3.93 -23.24 1.39
CA SER A 352 3.24 -23.10 0.11
C SER A 352 2.83 -21.66 -0.17
N ILE A 353 2.33 -20.94 0.84
CA ILE A 353 1.99 -19.52 0.75
C ILE A 353 3.25 -18.69 0.45
N LEU A 354 4.33 -18.88 1.19
CA LEU A 354 5.59 -18.16 0.98
C LEU A 354 6.19 -18.43 -0.40
N ARG A 355 6.11 -19.67 -0.92
CA ARG A 355 6.53 -19.99 -2.29
C ARG A 355 5.72 -19.24 -3.33
N GLY A 356 4.42 -19.08 -3.12
CA GLY A 356 3.57 -18.31 -4.02
C GLY A 356 3.81 -16.79 -3.98
N LEU A 357 4.27 -16.27 -2.85
CA LEU A 357 4.63 -14.86 -2.69
C LEU A 357 6.07 -14.55 -3.12
N LYS A 358 6.92 -15.57 -3.20
CA LYS A 358 8.36 -15.47 -3.45
C LYS A 358 8.73 -14.53 -4.59
N GLU A 359 8.16 -14.74 -5.78
CA GLU A 359 8.50 -13.96 -6.97
C GLU A 359 8.22 -12.47 -6.78
N ARG A 360 7.11 -12.11 -6.14
CA ARG A 360 6.78 -10.71 -5.87
C ARG A 360 7.75 -10.04 -4.90
N TYR A 361 8.15 -10.74 -3.84
CA TYR A 361 9.16 -10.23 -2.91
C TYR A 361 10.54 -10.12 -3.57
N GLU A 362 10.91 -11.09 -4.42
CA GLU A 362 12.14 -11.04 -5.22
C GLU A 362 12.17 -9.84 -6.17
N VAL A 363 11.05 -9.52 -6.82
CA VAL A 363 10.94 -8.35 -7.71
C VAL A 363 10.97 -7.05 -6.92
N PHE A 364 10.16 -6.96 -5.85
CA PHE A 364 10.07 -5.75 -5.03
C PHE A 364 11.42 -5.35 -4.42
N HIS A 365 12.12 -6.31 -3.79
CA HIS A 365 13.41 -6.04 -3.14
C HIS A 365 14.61 -6.12 -4.09
N GLY A 366 14.47 -6.81 -5.22
CA GLY A 366 15.57 -7.04 -6.16
C GLY A 366 16.60 -8.04 -5.65
N VAL A 367 16.19 -8.99 -4.81
CA VAL A 367 17.02 -10.03 -4.20
C VAL A 367 16.46 -11.42 -4.55
N LYS A 368 17.28 -12.47 -4.44
CA LYS A 368 16.85 -13.86 -4.67
C LYS A 368 16.60 -14.56 -3.34
N ILE A 369 15.46 -15.26 -3.21
CA ILE A 369 15.11 -16.00 -1.99
C ILE A 369 15.35 -17.48 -2.23
N GLN A 370 16.19 -18.12 -1.41
CA GLN A 370 16.39 -19.55 -1.46
C GLN A 370 15.19 -20.29 -0.85
N ASP A 371 14.87 -21.47 -1.40
CA ASP A 371 13.76 -22.28 -0.87
C ASP A 371 14.01 -22.70 0.59
N GLN A 372 15.27 -22.93 0.94
CA GLN A 372 15.66 -23.25 2.31
C GLN A 372 15.35 -22.09 3.28
N ALA A 373 15.50 -20.84 2.85
CA ALA A 373 15.11 -19.66 3.66
C ALA A 373 13.60 -19.62 3.92
N ILE A 374 12.79 -19.97 2.92
CA ILE A 374 11.34 -20.07 3.05
C ILE A 374 10.94 -21.14 4.07
N ILE A 375 11.54 -22.34 3.95
CA ILE A 375 11.30 -23.43 4.90
C ILE A 375 11.71 -23.01 6.31
N SER A 376 12.90 -22.42 6.47
CA SER A 376 13.41 -21.96 7.75
C SER A 376 12.54 -20.85 8.35
N ALA A 377 12.04 -19.90 7.53
CA ALA A 377 11.13 -18.86 8.00
C ALA A 377 9.84 -19.43 8.59
N ALA A 378 9.22 -20.41 7.92
CA ALA A 378 8.00 -21.06 8.40
C ALA A 378 8.26 -21.89 9.67
N VAL A 379 9.29 -22.74 9.66
CA VAL A 379 9.59 -23.66 10.77
C VAL A 379 10.07 -22.90 12.01
N LEU A 380 11.04 -21.99 11.86
CA LEU A 380 11.64 -21.28 12.99
C LEU A 380 10.68 -20.26 13.58
N SER A 381 9.87 -19.55 12.75
CA SER A 381 8.86 -18.64 13.28
C SER A 381 7.79 -19.38 14.09
N ASN A 382 7.32 -20.53 13.59
CA ASN A 382 6.34 -21.33 14.32
C ASN A 382 6.89 -21.80 15.67
N ARG A 383 8.18 -22.10 15.74
CA ARG A 383 8.82 -22.67 16.94
C ARG A 383 9.22 -21.61 17.98
N TYR A 384 9.70 -20.45 17.55
CA TYR A 384 10.35 -19.48 18.44
C TYR A 384 9.57 -18.17 18.61
N ILE A 385 8.60 -17.88 17.74
CA ILE A 385 7.73 -16.69 17.83
C ILE A 385 6.35 -17.16 18.25
N THR A 386 6.01 -16.98 19.53
CA THR A 386 4.77 -17.52 20.13
C THR A 386 3.66 -16.49 20.30
N ASP A 387 3.97 -15.21 20.17
CA ASP A 387 3.07 -14.07 20.35
C ASP A 387 2.37 -13.63 19.05
N ARG A 388 2.73 -14.25 17.91
CA ARG A 388 2.17 -14.00 16.59
C ARG A 388 1.81 -15.30 15.90
N PHE A 389 0.94 -15.23 14.87
CA PHE A 389 0.41 -16.37 14.15
C PHE A 389 0.98 -16.48 12.74
N LEU A 390 0.99 -17.71 12.20
CA LEU A 390 1.26 -17.97 10.79
C LEU A 390 0.05 -17.52 9.92
N PRO A 391 0.27 -17.10 8.67
CA PRO A 391 1.56 -16.99 7.96
C PRO A 391 2.29 -15.68 8.21
N ASP A 392 1.67 -14.69 8.85
CA ASP A 392 2.13 -13.30 8.98
C ASP A 392 3.55 -13.20 9.54
N LYS A 393 3.84 -13.88 10.67
CA LYS A 393 5.18 -13.88 11.27
C LYS A 393 6.27 -14.46 10.35
N ALA A 394 5.92 -15.39 9.47
CA ALA A 394 6.86 -15.97 8.52
C ALA A 394 7.05 -15.09 7.29
N ILE A 395 6.00 -14.40 6.84
CA ILE A 395 6.04 -13.41 5.78
C ILE A 395 6.93 -12.23 6.19
N ASP A 396 6.74 -11.69 7.38
CA ASP A 396 7.53 -10.59 7.92
C ASP A 396 9.02 -10.94 8.03
N LEU A 397 9.35 -12.19 8.41
CA LEU A 397 10.75 -12.64 8.45
C LEU A 397 11.39 -12.62 7.06
N VAL A 398 10.67 -13.09 6.05
CA VAL A 398 11.16 -13.08 4.67
C VAL A 398 11.30 -11.65 4.16
N ASP A 399 10.32 -10.78 4.44
CA ASP A 399 10.34 -9.37 4.06
C ASP A 399 11.52 -8.63 4.69
N GLU A 400 11.72 -8.77 6.02
CA GLU A 400 12.85 -8.15 6.71
C GLU A 400 14.20 -8.68 6.22
N ALA A 401 14.30 -9.99 5.91
CA ALA A 401 15.52 -10.57 5.36
C ALA A 401 15.84 -10.00 3.97
N CYS A 402 14.83 -9.87 3.12
CA CYS A 402 14.98 -9.22 1.82
C CYS A 402 15.39 -7.75 1.94
N ALA A 403 14.75 -7.01 2.84
CA ALA A 403 15.06 -5.60 3.11
C ALA A 403 16.48 -5.43 3.66
N MET A 404 16.94 -6.33 4.55
CA MET A 404 18.29 -6.32 5.09
C MET A 404 19.34 -6.50 3.98
N ILE A 405 19.19 -7.53 3.13
CA ILE A 405 20.10 -7.77 1.99
C ILE A 405 20.04 -6.60 1.01
N ARG A 406 18.84 -6.05 0.74
CA ARG A 406 18.69 -4.87 -0.13
C ARG A 406 19.46 -3.68 0.41
N THR A 407 19.39 -3.43 1.71
CA THR A 407 20.13 -2.34 2.37
C THR A 407 21.64 -2.57 2.29
N GLU A 408 22.10 -3.82 2.44
CA GLU A 408 23.51 -4.18 2.26
C GLU A 408 24.00 -3.92 0.82
N ILE A 409 23.19 -4.25 -0.20
CA ILE A 409 23.50 -3.97 -1.61
C ILE A 409 23.58 -2.47 -1.89
N ASP A 410 22.68 -1.69 -1.33
CA ASP A 410 22.61 -0.24 -1.56
C ASP A 410 23.63 0.55 -0.73
N SER A 411 24.13 -0.01 0.35
CA SER A 411 25.12 0.58 1.24
C SER A 411 26.55 0.23 0.82
N MET A 412 27.50 1.07 1.18
CA MET A 412 28.93 0.76 1.00
C MET A 412 29.31 -0.42 1.90
N PRO A 413 29.97 -1.48 1.35
CA PRO A 413 30.44 -2.61 2.15
C PRO A 413 31.37 -2.16 3.29
N THR A 414 31.28 -2.85 4.43
CA THR A 414 32.02 -2.49 5.65
C THR A 414 33.52 -2.41 5.39
N GLU A 415 34.06 -3.33 4.58
CA GLU A 415 35.50 -3.35 4.20
C GLU A 415 35.91 -2.09 3.42
N LEU A 416 35.04 -1.59 2.53
CA LEU A 416 35.28 -0.37 1.79
C LEU A 416 35.17 0.87 2.71
N ASP A 417 34.20 0.90 3.61
CA ASP A 417 34.02 1.99 4.56
C ASP A 417 35.20 2.10 5.53
N GLU A 418 35.72 0.95 6.01
CA GLU A 418 36.93 0.92 6.86
C GLU A 418 38.16 1.50 6.16
N ILE A 419 38.40 1.11 4.90
CA ILE A 419 39.50 1.66 4.10
C ILE A 419 39.30 3.15 3.87
N SER A 420 38.09 3.59 3.56
CA SER A 420 37.77 5.00 3.38
C SER A 420 38.04 5.82 4.63
N ARG A 421 37.68 5.31 5.81
CA ARG A 421 37.95 5.94 7.10
C ARG A 421 39.44 5.94 7.45
N GLN A 422 40.20 4.91 7.06
CA GLN A 422 41.65 4.88 7.22
C GLN A 422 42.30 5.95 6.35
N ILE A 423 41.92 6.04 5.07
CA ILE A 423 42.42 7.10 4.17
C ILE A 423 42.12 8.48 4.77
N MET A 424 40.91 8.74 5.22
CA MET A 424 40.53 10.02 5.80
C MET A 424 41.39 10.40 7.04
N ARG A 425 41.65 9.41 7.92
CA ARG A 425 42.54 9.64 9.08
C ARG A 425 43.96 10.02 8.68
N LEU A 426 44.53 9.27 7.73
CA LEU A 426 45.87 9.53 7.22
C LEU A 426 45.98 10.88 6.47
N GLU A 427 44.93 11.27 5.73
CA GLU A 427 44.86 12.61 5.09
C GLU A 427 44.82 13.75 6.08
N ILE A 428 44.13 13.57 7.22
CA ILE A 428 44.15 14.56 8.31
C ILE A 428 45.57 14.68 8.90
N GLU A 429 46.24 13.54 9.13
CA GLU A 429 47.59 13.46 9.64
C GLU A 429 48.60 14.05 8.63
N GLU A 430 48.48 13.73 7.35
CA GLU A 430 49.27 14.35 6.26
C GLU A 430 49.13 15.87 6.27
N THR A 431 47.92 16.38 6.44
CA THR A 431 47.67 17.83 6.48
C THR A 431 48.30 18.50 7.70
N ALA A 432 48.37 17.80 8.83
CA ALA A 432 49.05 18.29 10.03
C ALA A 432 50.57 18.33 9.85
N LEU A 433 51.16 17.23 9.34
CA LEU A 433 52.61 17.11 9.13
C LEU A 433 53.14 18.05 8.04
N LYS A 434 52.35 18.42 7.04
CA LYS A 434 52.69 19.43 6.02
C LYS A 434 52.95 20.82 6.62
N LYS A 435 52.51 21.10 7.85
CA LYS A 435 52.73 22.37 8.55
C LYS A 435 53.99 22.36 9.40
N GLU A 436 54.66 21.21 9.57
CA GLU A 436 55.87 21.03 10.35
C GLU A 436 57.08 20.97 9.43
N ASP A 437 58.21 21.61 9.84
CA ASP A 437 59.41 21.79 9.00
C ASP A 437 60.60 20.93 9.42
N ASP A 438 60.46 20.11 10.46
CA ASP A 438 61.54 19.27 10.97
C ASP A 438 61.80 18.04 10.07
N LYS A 439 62.99 17.44 10.21
CA LYS A 439 63.43 16.35 9.32
C LYS A 439 62.65 15.04 9.56
N LEU A 440 62.30 14.77 10.80
CA LEU A 440 61.53 13.56 11.19
C LEU A 440 60.12 13.63 10.62
N SER A 441 59.44 14.78 10.71
CA SER A 441 58.11 14.98 10.16
C SER A 441 58.09 14.84 8.63
N LYS A 442 59.16 15.24 7.95
CA LYS A 442 59.30 15.05 6.48
C LYS A 442 59.51 13.59 6.06
N GLU A 443 60.21 12.80 6.86
CA GLU A 443 60.37 11.36 6.61
C GLU A 443 59.04 10.64 6.85
N HIS A 444 58.37 10.92 7.95
CA HIS A 444 57.06 10.34 8.26
C HIS A 444 55.97 10.77 7.25
N LEU A 445 56.00 12.00 6.76
CA LEU A 445 55.12 12.47 5.70
C LEU A 445 55.22 11.59 4.42
N LYS A 446 56.43 11.19 4.03
CA LYS A 446 56.63 10.32 2.86
C LYS A 446 56.07 8.92 3.08
N GLU A 447 56.19 8.38 4.29
CA GLU A 447 55.63 7.06 4.62
C GLU A 447 54.11 7.12 4.57
N ILE A 448 53.47 8.12 5.17
CA ILE A 448 52.03 8.31 5.13
C ILE A 448 51.51 8.50 3.71
N GLN A 449 52.23 9.30 2.89
CA GLN A 449 51.84 9.48 1.48
C GLN A 449 51.89 8.18 0.68
N LYS A 450 52.87 7.32 0.97
CA LYS A 450 52.95 5.99 0.34
C LYS A 450 51.80 5.11 0.79
N GLU A 451 51.49 5.07 2.09
CA GLU A 451 50.39 4.31 2.64
C GLU A 451 49.01 4.78 2.10
N ILE A 452 48.80 6.08 2.00
CA ILE A 452 47.60 6.68 1.38
C ILE A 452 47.50 6.24 -0.09
N ALA A 453 48.59 6.22 -0.85
CA ALA A 453 48.56 5.78 -2.25
C ALA A 453 48.18 4.33 -2.37
N GLU A 454 48.77 3.43 -1.57
CA GLU A 454 48.46 2.00 -1.56
C GLU A 454 46.98 1.73 -1.14
N LEU A 455 46.47 2.45 -0.13
CA LEU A 455 45.08 2.34 0.30
C LEU A 455 44.11 2.90 -0.74
N ARG A 456 44.46 4.00 -1.43
CA ARG A 456 43.66 4.55 -2.52
C ARG A 456 43.55 3.62 -3.72
N ASP A 457 44.65 2.96 -4.09
CA ASP A 457 44.64 1.96 -5.17
C ASP A 457 43.78 0.77 -4.80
N LYS A 458 43.90 0.26 -3.56
CA LYS A 458 43.05 -0.82 -3.04
C LYS A 458 41.57 -0.41 -3.00
N PHE A 459 41.27 0.77 -2.49
CA PHE A 459 39.92 1.34 -2.44
C PHE A 459 39.33 1.48 -3.85
N GLY A 460 40.09 1.99 -4.81
CA GLY A 460 39.67 2.16 -6.19
C GLY A 460 39.30 0.83 -6.85
N GLY A 461 40.14 -0.19 -6.66
CA GLY A 461 39.88 -1.55 -7.18
C GLY A 461 38.62 -2.17 -6.57
N MET A 462 38.49 -2.12 -5.24
CA MET A 462 37.31 -2.67 -4.55
C MET A 462 36.03 -1.89 -4.86
N LYS A 463 36.12 -0.57 -5.00
CA LYS A 463 34.98 0.28 -5.37
C LYS A 463 34.47 -0.03 -6.77
N ALA A 464 35.38 -0.18 -7.74
CA ALA A 464 35.02 -0.56 -9.10
C ALA A 464 34.36 -1.95 -9.14
N GLN A 465 34.87 -2.91 -8.36
CA GLN A 465 34.24 -4.23 -8.23
C GLN A 465 32.83 -4.11 -7.64
N TRP A 466 32.65 -3.39 -6.54
CA TRP A 466 31.34 -3.16 -5.91
C TRP A 466 30.33 -2.49 -6.86
N GLU A 467 30.76 -1.45 -7.59
CA GLU A 467 29.90 -0.76 -8.57
C GLU A 467 29.47 -1.68 -9.70
N ASN A 468 30.37 -2.56 -10.19
CA ASN A 468 30.06 -3.55 -11.22
C ASN A 468 29.07 -4.61 -10.70
N GLU A 469 29.29 -5.15 -9.51
CA GLU A 469 28.36 -6.11 -8.88
C GLU A 469 26.97 -5.48 -8.68
N LYS A 470 26.90 -4.25 -8.16
CA LYS A 470 25.66 -3.49 -8.00
C LYS A 470 24.93 -3.25 -9.32
N PHE A 471 25.68 -2.91 -10.37
CA PHE A 471 25.10 -2.69 -11.70
C PHE A 471 24.51 -3.97 -12.27
N ALA A 472 25.20 -5.12 -12.15
CA ALA A 472 24.69 -6.41 -12.58
C ALA A 472 23.37 -6.79 -11.86
N ILE A 473 23.32 -6.62 -10.53
CA ILE A 473 22.10 -6.85 -9.73
C ILE A 473 20.94 -5.94 -10.20
N SER A 474 21.23 -4.67 -10.48
CA SER A 474 20.23 -3.71 -10.96
C SER A 474 19.67 -4.07 -12.34
N ARG A 475 20.48 -4.65 -13.24
CA ARG A 475 20.04 -5.14 -14.56
C ARG A 475 19.08 -6.32 -14.42
N VAL A 476 19.44 -7.31 -13.61
CA VAL A 476 18.57 -8.48 -13.33
C VAL A 476 17.23 -8.02 -12.73
N LYS A 477 17.26 -7.06 -11.79
CA LYS A 477 16.03 -6.50 -11.21
C LYS A 477 15.11 -5.90 -12.27
N LYS A 478 15.62 -5.05 -13.17
CA LYS A 478 14.84 -4.44 -14.25
C LYS A 478 14.22 -5.48 -15.19
N LEU A 479 14.97 -6.52 -15.53
CA LEU A 479 14.46 -7.60 -16.38
C LEU A 479 13.34 -8.40 -15.69
N ARG A 480 13.41 -8.60 -14.38
CA ARG A 480 12.36 -9.27 -13.61
C ARG A 480 11.10 -8.38 -13.49
N GLU A 481 11.25 -7.07 -13.28
CA GLU A 481 10.13 -6.12 -13.32
C GLU A 481 9.42 -6.13 -14.67
N GLU A 482 10.20 -6.21 -15.77
CA GLU A 482 9.65 -6.31 -17.12
C GLU A 482 8.95 -7.66 -17.37
N LEU A 483 9.48 -8.76 -16.84
CA LEU A 483 8.86 -10.08 -16.89
C LEU A 483 7.53 -10.10 -16.15
N GLU A 484 7.45 -9.53 -14.95
CA GLU A 484 6.21 -9.43 -14.19
C GLU A 484 5.15 -8.58 -14.94
N TYR A 485 5.57 -7.45 -15.52
CA TYR A 485 4.70 -6.64 -16.36
C TYR A 485 4.16 -7.44 -17.57
N VAL A 486 5.00 -8.19 -18.26
CA VAL A 486 4.60 -9.02 -19.40
C VAL A 486 3.65 -10.13 -18.98
N ASN A 487 3.88 -10.78 -17.83
CA ASN A 487 2.96 -11.77 -17.28
C ASN A 487 1.57 -11.15 -16.99
N GLY A 488 1.55 -9.94 -16.42
CA GLY A 488 0.31 -9.20 -16.20
C GLY A 488 -0.45 -8.87 -17.50
N GLU A 489 0.28 -8.47 -18.55
CA GLU A 489 -0.32 -8.21 -19.87
C GLU A 489 -0.83 -9.50 -20.55
N ILE A 490 -0.17 -10.63 -20.36
CA ILE A 490 -0.66 -11.93 -20.85
C ILE A 490 -1.97 -12.29 -20.17
N GLU A 491 -2.04 -12.23 -18.85
CA GLU A 491 -3.27 -12.53 -18.11
C GLU A 491 -4.41 -11.58 -18.48
N LYS A 492 -4.11 -10.32 -18.76
CA LYS A 492 -5.09 -9.34 -19.22
C LYS A 492 -5.60 -9.68 -20.62
N ALA A 493 -4.70 -9.98 -21.56
CA ALA A 493 -5.07 -10.34 -22.92
C ALA A 493 -5.86 -11.67 -22.99
N GLU A 494 -5.52 -12.67 -22.15
CA GLU A 494 -6.28 -13.92 -22.02
C GLU A 494 -7.71 -13.65 -21.50
N ARG A 495 -7.89 -12.72 -20.56
CA ARG A 495 -9.20 -12.31 -20.04
C ARG A 495 -10.05 -11.56 -21.06
N GLU A 496 -9.41 -10.70 -21.86
CA GLU A 496 -10.07 -9.93 -22.92
C GLU A 496 -10.32 -10.76 -24.19
N TYR A 497 -9.95 -12.06 -24.18
CA TYR A 497 -10.00 -12.98 -25.33
C TYR A 497 -9.15 -12.50 -26.53
N ASP A 498 -8.18 -11.62 -26.31
CA ASP A 498 -7.17 -11.26 -27.33
C ASP A 498 -6.07 -12.32 -27.39
N LEU A 499 -6.45 -13.46 -27.97
CA LEU A 499 -5.57 -14.63 -28.08
C LEU A 499 -4.33 -14.34 -28.95
N SER A 500 -4.42 -13.37 -29.89
CA SER A 500 -3.30 -12.98 -30.73
C SER A 500 -2.21 -12.27 -29.91
N LYS A 501 -2.60 -11.27 -29.13
CA LYS A 501 -1.69 -10.56 -28.22
C LYS A 501 -1.15 -11.46 -27.13
N ALA A 502 -1.99 -12.32 -26.55
CA ALA A 502 -1.56 -13.30 -25.55
C ALA A 502 -0.52 -14.27 -26.12
N ALA A 503 -0.71 -14.78 -27.33
CA ALA A 503 0.24 -15.68 -27.97
C ALA A 503 1.56 -14.99 -28.32
N GLU A 504 1.55 -13.76 -28.83
CA GLU A 504 2.75 -12.98 -29.12
C GLU A 504 3.59 -12.76 -27.84
N LEU A 505 2.97 -12.36 -26.76
CA LEU A 505 3.65 -12.15 -25.49
C LEU A 505 4.17 -13.45 -24.89
N LYS A 506 3.35 -14.52 -24.87
CA LYS A 506 3.64 -15.80 -24.23
C LYS A 506 4.71 -16.62 -24.96
N TYR A 507 4.69 -16.61 -26.29
CA TYR A 507 5.63 -17.40 -27.10
C TYR A 507 6.78 -16.60 -27.70
N GLY A 508 6.65 -15.26 -27.74
CA GLY A 508 7.68 -14.37 -28.27
C GLY A 508 8.48 -13.65 -27.18
N LYS A 509 7.82 -12.82 -26.39
CA LYS A 509 8.49 -11.90 -25.47
C LYS A 509 8.92 -12.58 -24.17
N LEU A 510 8.06 -13.39 -23.57
CA LEU A 510 8.30 -14.05 -22.29
C LEU A 510 9.52 -15.00 -22.32
N PRO A 511 9.67 -15.93 -23.29
CA PRO A 511 10.84 -16.82 -23.33
C PRO A 511 12.15 -16.06 -23.55
N ASN A 512 12.07 -14.94 -24.29
CA ASN A 512 13.24 -14.11 -24.56
C ASN A 512 13.74 -13.39 -23.30
N LEU A 513 12.81 -12.84 -22.50
CA LEU A 513 13.11 -12.23 -21.20
C LEU A 513 13.66 -13.25 -20.21
N GLN A 514 13.06 -14.45 -20.15
CA GLN A 514 13.55 -15.53 -19.29
C GLN A 514 14.99 -15.91 -19.64
N LYS A 515 15.29 -16.04 -20.93
CA LYS A 515 16.63 -16.33 -21.38
C LYS A 515 17.64 -15.23 -21.05
N GLN A 516 17.24 -13.96 -21.20
CA GLN A 516 18.07 -12.83 -20.82
C GLN A 516 18.35 -12.80 -19.31
N ILE A 517 17.36 -13.11 -18.48
CA ILE A 517 17.53 -13.21 -17.03
C ILE A 517 18.51 -14.34 -16.68
N GLU A 518 18.36 -15.52 -17.30
CA GLU A 518 19.29 -16.64 -17.08
C GLU A 518 20.73 -16.32 -17.51
N GLU A 519 20.91 -15.63 -18.64
CA GLU A 519 22.21 -15.19 -19.12
C GLU A 519 22.86 -14.18 -18.17
N GLU A 520 22.11 -13.15 -17.74
CA GLU A 520 22.61 -12.15 -16.79
C GLU A 520 22.87 -12.75 -15.39
N GLU A 521 22.03 -13.69 -14.94
CA GLU A 521 22.28 -14.43 -13.68
C GLU A 521 23.54 -15.28 -13.75
N LYS A 522 23.81 -15.94 -14.87
CA LYS A 522 25.06 -16.71 -15.10
C LYS A 522 26.28 -15.80 -15.11
N ILE A 523 26.21 -14.68 -15.83
CA ILE A 523 27.30 -13.69 -15.85
C ILE A 523 27.55 -13.17 -14.42
N ALA A 524 26.50 -12.89 -13.67
CA ALA A 524 26.61 -12.45 -12.29
C ALA A 524 27.15 -13.55 -11.35
N GLU A 525 26.87 -14.83 -11.62
CA GLU A 525 27.42 -15.97 -10.87
C GLU A 525 28.86 -16.28 -11.23
N GLU A 526 29.24 -16.21 -12.51
CA GLU A 526 30.61 -16.39 -12.98
C GLU A 526 31.54 -15.25 -12.53
N ALA A 527 31.01 -14.02 -12.46
CA ALA A 527 31.74 -12.88 -11.92
C ALA A 527 31.95 -12.96 -10.40
N LYS A 528 31.24 -13.84 -9.67
CA LYS A 528 31.47 -14.15 -8.27
C LYS A 528 32.77 -14.90 -8.07
N SER A 529 33.85 -14.16 -7.85
CA SER A 529 35.08 -14.74 -7.28
C SER A 529 34.79 -15.14 -5.81
N GLU A 530 35.66 -15.99 -5.21
CA GLU A 530 35.61 -16.32 -3.77
C GLU A 530 35.60 -15.08 -2.84
N LYS A 531 35.80 -13.88 -3.40
CA LYS A 531 35.81 -12.56 -2.73
C LYS A 531 34.71 -11.62 -3.19
N SER A 532 33.49 -12.11 -3.51
CA SER A 532 32.38 -11.23 -3.82
C SER A 532 32.02 -10.33 -2.62
N LEU A 533 31.91 -9.02 -2.86
CA LEU A 533 31.61 -8.01 -1.83
C LEU A 533 30.13 -7.94 -1.48
N LEU A 534 29.24 -8.36 -2.40
CA LEU A 534 27.79 -8.27 -2.24
C LEU A 534 27.13 -9.64 -2.16
N ARG A 535 26.25 -9.78 -1.16
CA ARG A 535 25.31 -10.90 -1.07
C ARG A 535 24.00 -10.48 -1.74
N ASN A 536 23.48 -11.32 -2.65
CA ASN A 536 22.21 -11.05 -3.36
C ASN A 536 21.17 -12.15 -3.13
N LYS A 537 21.43 -13.08 -2.21
CA LYS A 537 20.55 -14.22 -1.93
C LYS A 537 20.20 -14.21 -0.44
N VAL A 538 18.91 -14.32 -0.14
CA VAL A 538 18.42 -14.59 1.22
C VAL A 538 18.56 -16.08 1.49
N THR A 539 19.28 -16.42 2.55
CA THR A 539 19.52 -17.80 2.99
C THR A 539 18.89 -18.04 4.38
N GLU A 540 18.97 -19.27 4.88
CA GLU A 540 18.51 -19.58 6.22
C GLU A 540 19.28 -18.83 7.32
N GLU A 541 20.53 -18.43 7.05
CA GLU A 541 21.34 -17.65 8.01
C GLU A 541 20.75 -16.28 8.30
N GLU A 542 20.28 -15.58 7.26
CA GLU A 542 19.64 -14.27 7.40
C GLU A 542 18.34 -14.40 8.22
N ILE A 543 17.54 -15.41 7.94
CA ILE A 543 16.33 -15.71 8.73
C ILE A 543 16.68 -15.97 10.18
N ALA A 544 17.69 -16.80 10.44
CA ALA A 544 18.11 -17.10 11.81
C ALA A 544 18.67 -15.87 12.54
N LYS A 545 19.40 -14.98 11.84
CA LYS A 545 19.88 -13.71 12.43
C LYS A 545 18.73 -12.81 12.87
N ILE A 546 17.67 -12.69 12.06
CA ILE A 546 16.50 -11.86 12.38
C ILE A 546 15.76 -12.44 13.57
N ILE A 547 15.48 -13.75 13.56
CA ILE A 547 14.85 -14.43 14.70
C ILE A 547 15.69 -14.28 15.96
N GLY A 548 17.01 -14.43 15.86
CA GLY A 548 17.91 -14.20 16.98
C GLY A 548 17.81 -12.79 17.55
N ARG A 549 17.62 -11.79 16.68
CA ARG A 549 17.40 -10.39 17.07
C ARG A 549 16.04 -10.18 17.75
N TRP A 550 14.98 -10.77 17.20
CA TRP A 550 13.62 -10.63 17.75
C TRP A 550 13.43 -11.37 19.07
N THR A 551 13.99 -12.58 19.19
CA THR A 551 13.78 -13.46 20.35
C THR A 551 14.90 -13.42 21.40
N GLY A 552 16.06 -12.86 21.05
CA GLY A 552 17.26 -12.91 21.89
C GLY A 552 17.96 -14.27 21.93
N ILE A 553 17.53 -15.25 21.11
CA ILE A 553 18.12 -16.59 21.06
C ILE A 553 19.38 -16.57 20.17
N PRO A 554 20.53 -17.10 20.63
CA PRO A 554 21.75 -17.15 19.82
C PRO A 554 21.56 -17.88 18.48
N VAL A 555 22.07 -17.32 17.38
CA VAL A 555 21.95 -17.87 16.03
C VAL A 555 22.47 -19.31 15.94
N SER A 556 23.56 -19.63 16.64
CA SER A 556 24.12 -20.99 16.69
C SER A 556 23.12 -22.04 17.17
N LYS A 557 22.25 -21.68 18.13
CA LYS A 557 21.18 -22.56 18.60
C LYS A 557 20.02 -22.71 17.63
N LEU A 558 19.79 -21.71 16.79
CA LEU A 558 18.73 -21.73 15.76
C LEU A 558 19.14 -22.59 14.56
N MET A 559 20.43 -22.52 14.17
CA MET A 559 20.98 -23.22 13.01
C MET A 559 21.31 -24.70 13.29
N GLU A 560 21.44 -25.09 14.54
CA GLU A 560 21.72 -26.47 14.90
C GLU A 560 20.54 -27.38 14.55
N SER A 561 20.75 -28.33 13.65
CA SER A 561 19.69 -29.24 13.20
C SER A 561 19.08 -30.02 14.37
N GLU A 562 17.76 -30.31 14.30
CA GLU A 562 17.12 -31.14 15.34
C GLU A 562 17.81 -32.51 15.48
N ARG A 563 18.28 -33.03 14.37
CA ARG A 563 18.99 -34.31 14.35
C ARG A 563 20.32 -34.24 15.11
N GLU A 564 21.09 -33.17 14.94
CA GLU A 564 22.34 -32.96 15.68
C GLU A 564 22.08 -32.74 17.18
N LYS A 565 21.06 -31.92 17.50
CA LYS A 565 20.65 -31.74 18.91
C LYS A 565 20.25 -33.05 19.59
N LEU A 566 19.55 -33.92 18.86
CA LEU A 566 19.12 -35.21 19.33
C LEU A 566 20.29 -36.18 19.48
N LEU A 567 21.26 -36.16 18.57
CA LEU A 567 22.46 -37.00 18.63
C LEU A 567 23.36 -36.61 19.80
N HIS A 568 23.43 -35.32 20.18
CA HIS A 568 24.23 -34.79 21.28
C HIS A 568 23.39 -34.53 22.57
N MET A 569 22.17 -35.06 22.65
CA MET A 569 21.28 -34.84 23.79
C MET A 569 21.84 -35.40 25.09
N GLU A 570 22.40 -36.60 25.03
CA GLU A 570 23.02 -37.27 26.20
C GLU A 570 24.15 -36.42 26.78
N ASP A 571 25.06 -35.95 25.93
CA ASP A 571 26.19 -35.08 26.32
C ASP A 571 25.70 -33.75 26.92
N THR A 572 24.61 -33.21 26.33
CA THR A 572 24.02 -31.94 26.78
C THR A 572 23.35 -32.08 28.15
N LEU A 573 22.67 -33.19 28.38
CA LEU A 573 22.05 -33.48 29.68
C LEU A 573 23.12 -33.71 30.76
N HIS A 574 24.21 -34.41 30.44
CA HIS A 574 25.33 -34.65 31.39
C HIS A 574 26.05 -33.37 31.82
N LYS A 575 25.98 -32.28 31.06
CA LYS A 575 26.50 -30.96 31.48
C LYS A 575 25.74 -30.38 32.67
N ARG A 576 24.48 -30.82 32.89
CA ARG A 576 23.60 -30.32 33.97
C ARG A 576 23.25 -31.38 35.02
N VAL A 577 23.22 -32.64 34.62
CA VAL A 577 22.89 -33.77 35.50
C VAL A 577 24.18 -34.54 35.80
N ILE A 578 24.62 -34.45 37.03
CA ILE A 578 25.82 -35.16 37.50
C ILE A 578 25.39 -36.53 38.01
N GLY A 579 25.93 -37.58 37.42
CA GLY A 579 25.50 -38.95 37.66
C GLY A 579 24.21 -39.31 36.92
N GLN A 580 23.57 -40.40 37.33
CA GLN A 580 22.34 -40.94 36.71
C GLN A 580 22.47 -41.28 35.20
N ASP A 581 23.62 -41.79 34.79
CA ASP A 581 23.96 -42.07 33.39
C ASP A 581 22.91 -42.97 32.69
N GLU A 582 22.40 -43.98 33.40
CA GLU A 582 21.37 -44.88 32.88
C GLU A 582 20.04 -44.18 32.64
N ALA A 583 19.65 -43.25 33.52
CA ALA A 583 18.42 -42.48 33.36
C ALA A 583 18.53 -41.49 32.20
N VAL A 584 19.64 -40.76 32.09
CA VAL A 584 19.90 -39.81 30.97
C VAL A 584 19.88 -40.55 29.65
N LYS A 585 20.52 -41.71 29.56
CA LYS A 585 20.53 -42.56 28.37
C LYS A 585 19.14 -43.02 27.97
N LYS A 586 18.35 -43.56 28.92
CA LYS A 586 16.98 -44.03 28.67
C LYS A 586 16.04 -42.91 28.19
N VAL A 587 16.16 -41.71 28.80
CA VAL A 587 15.38 -40.53 28.37
C VAL A 587 15.78 -40.11 26.95
N SER A 588 17.08 -40.03 26.65
CA SER A 588 17.57 -39.68 25.32
C SER A 588 17.12 -40.68 24.27
N GLU A 589 17.21 -41.99 24.55
CA GLU A 589 16.72 -43.04 23.67
C GLU A 589 15.19 -42.99 23.43
N ALA A 590 14.40 -42.68 24.48
CA ALA A 590 12.96 -42.56 24.38
C ALA A 590 12.57 -41.38 23.48
N ILE A 591 13.23 -40.23 23.59
CA ILE A 591 13.01 -39.06 22.77
C ILE A 591 13.44 -39.33 21.31
N LEU A 592 14.59 -39.99 21.11
CA LEU A 592 15.05 -40.38 19.76
C LEU A 592 14.05 -41.31 19.06
N ARG A 593 13.50 -42.31 19.76
CA ARG A 593 12.48 -43.23 19.23
C ARG A 593 11.19 -42.49 18.87
N SER A 594 10.77 -41.56 19.70
CA SER A 594 9.58 -40.75 19.43
C SER A 594 9.77 -39.90 18.16
N ARG A 595 10.90 -39.22 18.01
CA ARG A 595 11.21 -38.39 16.84
C ARG A 595 11.49 -39.18 15.57
N ALA A 596 11.88 -40.46 15.69
CA ALA A 596 12.01 -41.37 14.56
C ALA A 596 10.67 -41.98 14.11
N GLY A 597 9.54 -41.61 14.73
CA GLY A 597 8.21 -42.12 14.36
C GLY A 597 7.97 -43.59 14.75
N ILE A 598 8.81 -44.16 15.63
CA ILE A 598 8.74 -45.60 16.05
C ILE A 598 7.92 -45.76 17.34
N GLN A 599 7.28 -44.70 17.79
CA GLN A 599 6.50 -44.68 19.03
C GLN A 599 5.02 -45.04 18.76
N ASN A 600 4.40 -45.74 19.71
CA ASN A 600 2.96 -45.90 19.75
C ASN A 600 2.30 -44.56 20.15
N PRO A 601 1.42 -43.95 19.30
CA PRO A 601 0.81 -42.66 19.60
C PRO A 601 -0.07 -42.67 20.86
N ASP A 602 -0.55 -43.84 21.29
CA ASP A 602 -1.42 -43.98 22.47
C ASP A 602 -0.65 -44.18 23.79
N GLN A 603 0.69 -44.13 23.77
CA GLN A 603 1.51 -44.30 24.93
C GLN A 603 2.34 -43.05 25.23
N PRO A 604 2.57 -42.70 26.55
CA PRO A 604 3.45 -41.61 26.89
C PRO A 604 4.91 -41.92 26.49
N LEU A 605 5.69 -40.87 26.20
CA LEU A 605 7.09 -40.94 25.78
C LEU A 605 8.01 -41.74 26.71
N GLY A 606 7.73 -41.69 27.99
CA GLY A 606 8.39 -42.43 29.06
C GLY A 606 7.61 -42.27 30.36
N SER A 607 7.67 -43.25 31.23
CA SER A 607 7.04 -43.25 32.55
C SER A 607 8.11 -43.52 33.62
#